data_f266af92ba599a6259a8312c5e6817d3
#
_entry.id   f266af92ba599a6259a8312c5e6817d3
#
_cell.length_a   1.000
_cell.length_b   1.000
_cell.length_c   1.000
_cell.angle_alpha   90.00
_cell.angle_beta   90.00
_cell.angle_gamma   90.00
#
_symmetry.space_group_name_H-M   'P 1'
#
loop_
_entity.id
_entity.type
_entity.pdbx_description
1 polymer ?
#
loop_
_entity_poly.entity_id
_entity_poly.type
_entity_poly.pdbx_seq_one_letter_code
_entity_poly.pdbx_strand_id
1 'polypeptide(L)'
;MHALIVVAHHDPQSLTHSLAKQAAAGITAAGHTFEIADLAAEGFDPRYSAADHKVHRTRATPPADVLAEQARLDRADALVLVFPIFWWSMPALLKGWIDRVFVNGWAIDYSLETKVVKKLGHLQVHLLGVGGADEGVFERHGYANAMRTQIDHGIF
;
A
#
# COMPACT_ATOMS: atom_id res chain seq x y z
N MET A 1 1.98 -9.73 16.97
CA MET A 1 2.15 -8.97 15.71
C MET A 1 1.48 -7.61 15.82
N HIS A 2 2.04 -6.62 15.14
CA HIS A 2 1.43 -5.30 14.94
C HIS A 2 1.11 -5.13 13.46
N ALA A 3 -0.13 -4.78 13.10
CA ALA A 3 -0.56 -4.60 11.71
C ALA A 3 -0.79 -3.11 11.41
N LEU A 4 -0.29 -2.65 10.26
CA LEU A 4 -0.68 -1.37 9.67
C LEU A 4 -1.79 -1.62 8.64
N ILE A 5 -2.96 -1.04 8.86
CA ILE A 5 -4.10 -1.09 7.93
C ILE A 5 -4.15 0.25 7.19
N VAL A 6 -3.82 0.24 5.91
CA VAL A 6 -3.89 1.44 5.05
C VAL A 6 -5.20 1.43 4.28
N VAL A 7 -6.00 2.48 4.47
CA VAL A 7 -7.32 2.63 3.84
C VAL A 7 -7.26 3.76 2.81
N ALA A 8 -7.70 3.47 1.58
CA ALA A 8 -7.70 4.46 0.50
C ALA A 8 -9.12 4.63 -0.08
N HIS A 9 -9.99 5.34 0.61
CA HIS A 9 -11.32 5.69 0.13
C HIS A 9 -11.75 7.05 0.67
N HIS A 10 -12.40 7.87 -0.17
CA HIS A 10 -12.83 9.23 0.19
C HIS A 10 -14.07 9.27 1.09
N ASP A 11 -14.90 8.22 1.07
CA ASP A 11 -16.14 8.13 1.86
C ASP A 11 -15.92 7.24 3.08
N PRO A 12 -15.97 7.79 4.32
CA PRO A 12 -15.79 7.02 5.55
C PRO A 12 -16.92 6.01 5.83
N GLN A 13 -18.04 6.08 5.10
CA GLN A 13 -19.16 5.14 5.20
C GLN A 13 -19.10 4.02 4.15
N SER A 14 -18.04 3.97 3.34
CA SER A 14 -17.86 2.98 2.27
C SER A 14 -17.70 1.55 2.80
N LEU A 15 -17.97 0.57 1.91
CA LEU A 15 -17.65 -0.84 2.17
C LEU A 15 -16.15 -1.03 2.44
N THR A 16 -15.28 -0.26 1.79
CA THR A 16 -13.82 -0.26 2.03
C THR A 16 -13.51 0.01 3.50
N HIS A 17 -14.10 1.05 4.10
CA HIS A 17 -13.93 1.34 5.53
C HIS A 17 -14.56 0.28 6.43
N SER A 18 -15.68 -0.30 6.02
CA SER A 18 -16.33 -1.38 6.78
C SER A 18 -15.43 -2.62 6.84
N LEU A 19 -14.77 -2.98 5.74
CA LEU A 19 -13.81 -4.08 5.68
C LEU A 19 -12.55 -3.79 6.51
N ALA A 20 -12.03 -2.56 6.47
CA ALA A 20 -10.91 -2.16 7.32
C ALA A 20 -11.23 -2.31 8.81
N LYS A 21 -12.44 -1.90 9.23
CA LYS A 21 -12.92 -2.09 10.62
C LYS A 21 -13.06 -3.57 10.99
N GLN A 22 -13.53 -4.40 10.07
CA GLN A 22 -13.64 -5.85 10.29
C GLN A 22 -12.25 -6.51 10.40
N ALA A 23 -11.30 -6.11 9.55
CA ALA A 23 -9.91 -6.56 9.65
C ALA A 23 -9.29 -6.18 11.01
N ALA A 24 -9.47 -4.94 11.46
CA ALA A 24 -9.03 -4.46 12.76
C ALA A 24 -9.64 -5.27 13.92
N ALA A 25 -10.94 -5.55 13.85
CA ALA A 25 -11.64 -6.38 14.86
C ALA A 25 -11.08 -7.82 14.88
N GLY A 26 -10.84 -8.42 13.71
CA GLY A 26 -10.23 -9.75 13.60
C GLY A 26 -8.80 -9.80 14.18
N ILE A 27 -7.98 -8.81 13.89
CA ILE A 27 -6.63 -8.65 14.44
C ILE A 27 -6.67 -8.58 15.97
N THR A 28 -7.59 -7.77 16.53
CA THR A 28 -7.77 -7.64 17.99
C THR A 28 -8.24 -8.96 18.59
N ALA A 29 -9.23 -9.62 17.99
CA ALA A 29 -9.75 -10.91 18.47
C ALA A 29 -8.67 -12.01 18.49
N ALA A 30 -7.70 -11.92 17.61
CA ALA A 30 -6.53 -12.81 17.57
C ALA A 30 -5.41 -12.43 18.57
N GLY A 31 -5.63 -11.41 19.41
CA GLY A 31 -4.65 -10.96 20.41
C GLY A 31 -3.50 -10.12 19.86
N HIS A 32 -3.71 -9.50 18.69
CA HIS A 32 -2.73 -8.66 18.03
C HIS A 32 -3.11 -7.17 18.11
N THR A 33 -2.19 -6.28 17.78
CA THR A 33 -2.41 -4.83 17.74
C THR A 33 -2.46 -4.33 16.31
N PHE A 34 -3.05 -3.16 16.11
CA PHE A 34 -3.11 -2.51 14.80
C PHE A 34 -3.03 -0.99 14.91
N GLU A 35 -2.69 -0.37 13.79
CA GLU A 35 -2.84 1.06 13.50
C GLU A 35 -3.60 1.20 12.18
N ILE A 36 -4.50 2.19 12.06
CA ILE A 36 -5.17 2.52 10.79
C ILE A 36 -4.60 3.83 10.26
N ALA A 37 -4.11 3.79 9.01
CA ALA A 37 -3.75 4.94 8.21
C ALA A 37 -4.86 5.18 7.18
N ASP A 38 -5.76 6.12 7.46
CA ASP A 38 -6.79 6.55 6.51
C ASP A 38 -6.23 7.68 5.64
N LEU A 39 -5.70 7.33 4.48
CA LEU A 39 -4.99 8.26 3.61
C LEU A 39 -5.83 9.47 3.18
N ALA A 40 -7.15 9.30 3.02
CA ALA A 40 -8.05 10.38 2.66
C ALA A 40 -8.32 11.31 3.85
N ALA A 41 -8.64 10.74 5.02
CA ALA A 41 -8.92 11.51 6.23
C ALA A 41 -7.67 12.23 6.76
N GLU A 42 -6.50 11.63 6.61
CA GLU A 42 -5.21 12.21 7.00
C GLU A 42 -4.69 13.24 5.98
N GLY A 43 -5.33 13.35 4.81
CA GLY A 43 -4.97 14.31 3.76
C GLY A 43 -3.62 14.00 3.11
N PHE A 44 -3.26 12.72 2.99
CA PHE A 44 -2.02 12.32 2.31
C PHE A 44 -2.04 12.82 0.86
N ASP A 45 -0.98 13.53 0.44
CA ASP A 45 -0.82 14.00 -0.92
C ASP A 45 -0.17 12.90 -1.80
N PRO A 46 -0.90 12.26 -2.73
CA PRO A 46 -0.37 11.18 -3.56
C PRO A 46 0.49 11.68 -4.74
N ARG A 47 0.63 12.98 -4.92
CA ARG A 47 1.34 13.54 -6.07
C ARG A 47 2.84 13.34 -5.94
N TYR A 48 3.42 12.59 -6.87
CA TYR A 48 4.87 12.41 -6.94
C TYR A 48 5.55 13.75 -7.30
N SER A 49 6.47 14.20 -6.46
CA SER A 49 7.10 15.50 -6.53
C SER A 49 8.56 15.44 -7.00
N ALA A 50 9.15 16.61 -7.25
CA ALA A 50 10.60 16.71 -7.53
C ALA A 50 11.45 16.25 -6.33
N ALA A 51 10.95 16.42 -5.09
CA ALA A 51 11.62 15.93 -3.89
C ALA A 51 11.62 14.39 -3.86
N ASP A 52 10.50 13.75 -4.16
CA ASP A 52 10.39 12.28 -4.25
C ASP A 52 11.31 11.74 -5.34
N HIS A 53 11.38 12.40 -6.50
CA HIS A 53 12.29 12.04 -7.58
C HIS A 53 13.76 12.10 -7.13
N LYS A 54 14.13 13.13 -6.38
CA LYS A 54 15.48 13.28 -5.82
C LYS A 54 15.81 12.12 -4.87
N VAL A 55 14.89 11.77 -3.97
CA VAL A 55 15.04 10.60 -3.07
C VAL A 55 15.32 9.34 -3.89
N HIS A 56 14.48 9.05 -4.87
CA HIS A 56 14.62 7.86 -5.71
C HIS A 56 15.98 7.80 -6.45
N ARG A 57 16.46 8.93 -6.96
CA ARG A 57 17.70 8.98 -7.77
C ARG A 57 18.97 9.05 -6.95
N THR A 58 18.94 9.68 -5.78
CA THR A 58 20.17 10.01 -5.03
C THR A 58 20.16 9.50 -3.60
N ARG A 59 19.11 8.78 -3.18
CA ARG A 59 18.92 8.36 -1.78
C ARG A 59 18.94 9.55 -0.81
N ALA A 60 18.46 10.71 -1.24
CA ALA A 60 18.29 11.87 -0.36
C ALA A 60 17.27 11.55 0.75
N THR A 61 17.26 12.34 1.80
CA THR A 61 16.26 12.21 2.87
C THR A 61 14.86 12.43 2.30
N PRO A 62 13.92 11.50 2.52
CA PRO A 62 12.53 11.66 2.10
C PRO A 62 11.84 12.86 2.75
N PRO A 63 10.79 13.41 2.13
CA PRO A 63 9.92 14.39 2.77
C PRO A 63 9.35 13.90 4.10
N ALA A 64 9.00 14.81 5.00
CA ALA A 64 8.58 14.48 6.37
C ALA A 64 7.31 13.60 6.41
N ASP A 65 6.37 13.82 5.51
CA ASP A 65 5.17 13.00 5.36
C ASP A 65 5.50 11.55 4.95
N VAL A 66 6.45 11.38 4.04
CA VAL A 66 6.96 10.05 3.63
C VAL A 66 7.68 9.35 4.78
N LEU A 67 8.53 10.07 5.53
CA LEU A 67 9.20 9.51 6.70
C LEU A 67 8.22 9.06 7.78
N ALA A 68 7.12 9.80 7.97
CA ALA A 68 6.08 9.41 8.92
C ALA A 68 5.42 8.06 8.52
N GLU A 69 5.12 7.88 7.24
CA GLU A 69 4.58 6.61 6.73
C GLU A 69 5.57 5.46 6.82
N GLN A 70 6.84 5.70 6.50
CA GLN A 70 7.90 4.70 6.66
C GLN A 70 8.04 4.27 8.13
N ALA A 71 7.97 5.20 9.06
CA ALA A 71 8.03 4.89 10.50
C ALA A 71 6.83 4.05 10.99
N ARG A 72 5.65 4.17 10.35
CA ARG A 72 4.51 3.28 10.59
C ARG A 72 4.81 1.85 10.12
N LEU A 73 5.35 1.72 8.90
CA LEU A 73 5.71 0.45 8.30
C LEU A 73 6.86 -0.25 9.03
N ASP A 74 7.85 0.51 9.53
CA ASP A 74 8.98 -0.03 10.29
C ASP A 74 8.54 -0.69 11.62
N ARG A 75 7.39 -0.27 12.18
CA ARG A 75 6.82 -0.87 13.39
C ARG A 75 5.89 -2.05 13.10
N ALA A 76 5.52 -2.28 11.84
CA ALA A 76 4.53 -3.27 11.46
C ALA A 76 5.16 -4.62 11.11
N ASP A 77 4.51 -5.70 11.55
CA ASP A 77 4.79 -7.07 11.09
C ASP A 77 3.93 -7.43 9.88
N ALA A 78 2.78 -6.76 9.71
CA ALA A 78 1.84 -6.97 8.61
C ALA A 78 1.33 -5.64 8.06
N LEU A 79 1.15 -5.60 6.73
CA LEU A 79 0.54 -4.48 5.99
C LEU A 79 -0.77 -4.97 5.36
N VAL A 80 -1.88 -4.33 5.69
CA VAL A 80 -3.19 -4.61 5.11
C VAL A 80 -3.62 -3.41 4.29
N LEU A 81 -3.70 -3.55 2.97
CA LEU A 81 -4.16 -2.52 2.05
C LEU A 81 -5.64 -2.72 1.73
N VAL A 82 -6.49 -1.75 2.06
CA VAL A 82 -7.94 -1.83 1.85
C VAL A 82 -8.36 -0.70 0.91
N PHE A 83 -8.82 -1.06 -0.30
CA PHE A 83 -9.05 -0.09 -1.36
C PHE A 83 -10.12 -0.51 -2.36
N PRO A 84 -10.81 0.44 -3.03
CA PRO A 84 -11.68 0.13 -4.16
C PRO A 84 -10.82 -0.16 -5.41
N ILE A 85 -11.24 -1.13 -6.20
CA ILE A 85 -10.61 -1.39 -7.51
C ILE A 85 -11.14 -0.38 -8.51
N PHE A 86 -10.27 0.54 -8.95
CA PHE A 86 -10.54 1.52 -10.00
C PHE A 86 -9.76 1.16 -11.25
N TRP A 87 -10.50 0.95 -12.35
CA TRP A 87 -9.88 0.58 -13.62
C TRP A 87 -8.89 -0.58 -13.50
N TRP A 88 -9.33 -1.64 -12.81
CA TRP A 88 -8.57 -2.89 -12.63
C TRP A 88 -7.25 -2.72 -11.89
N SER A 89 -7.15 -1.68 -11.07
CA SER A 89 -5.95 -1.36 -10.29
C SER A 89 -6.29 -0.65 -8.98
N MET A 90 -5.26 -0.20 -8.28
CA MET A 90 -5.39 0.65 -7.10
C MET A 90 -5.87 2.06 -7.47
N PRO A 91 -6.61 2.74 -6.58
CA PRO A 91 -6.92 4.16 -6.76
C PRO A 91 -5.64 5.00 -6.71
N ALA A 92 -5.68 6.18 -7.37
CA ALA A 92 -4.53 7.10 -7.43
C ALA A 92 -3.96 7.44 -6.06
N LEU A 93 -4.81 7.58 -5.04
CA LEU A 93 -4.41 7.85 -3.66
C LEU A 93 -3.48 6.76 -3.12
N LEU A 94 -3.85 5.48 -3.24
CA LEU A 94 -3.04 4.37 -2.78
C LEU A 94 -1.79 4.18 -3.64
N LYS A 95 -1.94 4.28 -4.97
CA LYS A 95 -0.79 4.12 -5.87
C LYS A 95 0.26 5.21 -5.63
N GLY A 96 -0.18 6.46 -5.44
CA GLY A 96 0.73 7.57 -5.12
C GLY A 96 1.37 7.42 -3.72
N TRP A 97 0.65 6.85 -2.75
CA TRP A 97 1.25 6.49 -1.45
C TRP A 97 2.39 5.47 -1.65
N ILE A 98 2.16 4.40 -2.41
CA ILE A 98 3.21 3.42 -2.73
C ILE A 98 4.38 4.08 -3.45
N ASP A 99 4.11 4.87 -4.50
CA ASP A 99 5.16 5.51 -5.30
C ASP A 99 6.06 6.43 -4.49
N ARG A 100 5.51 7.11 -3.47
CA ARG A 100 6.25 8.04 -2.63
C ARG A 100 6.94 7.38 -1.44
N VAL A 101 6.32 6.34 -0.85
CA VAL A 101 6.80 5.71 0.40
C VAL A 101 7.81 4.59 0.12
N PHE A 102 7.60 3.79 -0.95
CA PHE A 102 8.45 2.63 -1.26
C PHE A 102 9.69 3.04 -2.08
N VAL A 103 10.59 3.77 -1.44
CA VAL A 103 11.76 4.36 -2.11
C VAL A 103 12.99 3.46 -2.11
N ASN A 104 13.88 3.74 -3.07
CA ASN A 104 15.21 3.12 -3.12
C ASN A 104 16.05 3.52 -1.89
N GLY A 105 16.67 2.54 -1.26
CA GLY A 105 17.44 2.66 -0.04
C GLY A 105 16.67 2.27 1.22
N TRP A 106 15.32 2.28 1.18
CA TRP A 106 14.46 1.86 2.30
C TRP A 106 13.61 0.62 1.98
N ALA A 107 12.75 0.64 0.95
CA ALA A 107 11.94 -0.52 0.56
C ALA A 107 12.72 -1.54 -0.28
N ILE A 108 13.55 -1.03 -1.16
CA ILE A 108 14.44 -1.81 -2.02
C ILE A 108 15.84 -1.20 -1.98
N ASP A 109 16.83 -2.00 -2.32
CA ASP A 109 18.17 -1.51 -2.65
C ASP A 109 18.47 -1.85 -4.10
N TYR A 110 18.66 -0.82 -4.90
CA TYR A 110 18.97 -0.94 -6.31
C TYR A 110 20.12 0.00 -6.68
N SER A 111 21.10 -0.54 -7.36
CA SER A 111 22.15 0.24 -8.05
C SER A 111 22.38 -0.36 -9.43
N LEU A 112 23.10 0.36 -10.30
CA LEU A 112 23.47 -0.17 -11.62
C LEU A 112 24.37 -1.41 -11.56
N GLU A 113 25.00 -1.65 -10.42
CA GLU A 113 25.95 -2.75 -10.19
C GLU A 113 25.33 -3.93 -9.44
N THR A 114 24.19 -3.75 -8.80
CA THR A 114 23.56 -4.77 -7.96
C THR A 114 22.18 -5.18 -8.48
N LYS A 115 21.80 -6.45 -8.25
CA LYS A 115 20.41 -6.87 -8.39
C LYS A 115 19.53 -6.15 -7.38
N VAL A 116 18.24 -6.00 -7.69
CA VAL A 116 17.26 -5.48 -6.74
C VAL A 116 17.22 -6.37 -5.50
N VAL A 117 17.44 -5.76 -4.33
CA VAL A 117 17.34 -6.42 -3.03
C VAL A 117 16.10 -5.86 -2.32
N LYS A 118 15.14 -6.73 -2.02
CA LYS A 118 13.94 -6.36 -1.23
C LYS A 118 14.34 -6.22 0.24
N LYS A 119 13.98 -5.10 0.87
CA LYS A 119 14.32 -4.79 2.28
C LYS A 119 13.14 -4.97 3.24
N LEU A 120 11.92 -5.03 2.73
CA LEU A 120 10.70 -5.21 3.51
C LEU A 120 10.21 -6.66 3.56
N GLY A 121 11.10 -7.64 3.39
CA GLY A 121 10.76 -9.06 3.37
C GLY A 121 10.20 -9.62 4.70
N HIS A 122 10.29 -8.87 5.80
CA HIS A 122 9.67 -9.20 7.07
C HIS A 122 8.17 -8.92 7.09
N LEU A 123 7.69 -8.05 6.20
CA LEU A 123 6.33 -7.53 6.19
C LEU A 123 5.39 -8.52 5.46
N GLN A 124 4.38 -9.02 6.15
CA GLN A 124 3.32 -9.83 5.54
C GLN A 124 2.28 -8.90 4.91
N VAL A 125 2.10 -8.97 3.59
CA VAL A 125 1.20 -8.07 2.87
C VAL A 125 -0.13 -8.76 2.55
N HIS A 126 -1.25 -8.10 2.88
CA HIS A 126 -2.60 -8.52 2.60
C HIS A 126 -3.33 -7.46 1.78
N LEU A 127 -3.95 -7.86 0.67
CA LEU A 127 -4.67 -6.96 -0.24
C LEU A 127 -6.18 -7.23 -0.16
N LEU A 128 -6.96 -6.22 0.23
CA LEU A 128 -8.42 -6.25 0.28
C LEU A 128 -8.97 -5.28 -0.76
N GLY A 129 -9.02 -5.71 -2.01
CA GLY A 129 -9.58 -4.95 -3.13
C GLY A 129 -11.09 -5.11 -3.23
N VAL A 130 -11.83 -4.01 -3.26
CA VAL A 130 -13.29 -3.98 -3.40
C VAL A 130 -13.65 -3.66 -4.85
N GLY A 131 -14.07 -4.67 -5.61
CA GLY A 131 -14.48 -4.54 -7.00
C GLY A 131 -16.00 -4.35 -7.17
N GLY A 132 -16.40 -3.57 -8.16
CA GLY A 132 -17.82 -3.41 -8.54
C GLY A 132 -18.27 -4.36 -9.68
N ALA A 133 -17.35 -5.05 -10.34
CA ALA A 133 -17.63 -6.00 -11.40
C ALA A 133 -17.65 -7.44 -10.85
N ASP A 134 -18.42 -8.32 -11.52
CA ASP A 134 -18.45 -9.74 -11.19
C ASP A 134 -17.18 -10.49 -11.63
N GLU A 135 -16.97 -11.68 -11.08
CA GLU A 135 -15.83 -12.55 -11.36
C GLU A 135 -15.68 -12.86 -12.84
N GLY A 136 -16.79 -13.07 -13.54
CA GLY A 136 -16.77 -13.37 -14.98
C GLY A 136 -16.21 -12.25 -15.84
N VAL A 137 -16.34 -10.99 -15.44
CA VAL A 137 -15.67 -9.85 -16.10
C VAL A 137 -14.16 -9.94 -15.91
N PHE A 138 -13.71 -10.21 -14.68
CA PHE A 138 -12.29 -10.34 -14.40
C PHE A 138 -11.64 -11.49 -15.15
N GLU A 139 -12.32 -12.62 -15.27
CA GLU A 139 -11.82 -13.79 -16.01
C GLU A 139 -11.76 -13.55 -17.52
N ARG A 140 -12.91 -13.11 -18.13
CA ARG A 140 -13.01 -12.93 -19.59
C ARG A 140 -11.97 -11.96 -20.15
N HIS A 141 -11.61 -10.94 -19.38
CA HIS A 141 -10.69 -9.90 -19.83
C HIS A 141 -9.26 -10.07 -19.26
N GLY A 142 -9.02 -11.09 -18.45
CA GLY A 142 -7.72 -11.33 -17.82
C GLY A 142 -7.32 -10.32 -16.76
N TYR A 143 -8.26 -9.54 -16.23
CA TYR A 143 -7.97 -8.48 -15.24
C TYR A 143 -7.42 -9.01 -13.94
N ALA A 144 -7.87 -10.19 -13.48
CA ALA A 144 -7.33 -10.83 -12.29
C ALA A 144 -5.83 -11.12 -12.43
N ASN A 145 -5.42 -11.65 -13.59
CA ASN A 145 -4.00 -11.91 -13.87
C ASN A 145 -3.19 -10.61 -14.02
N ALA A 146 -3.76 -9.60 -14.66
CA ALA A 146 -3.12 -8.29 -14.80
C ALA A 146 -2.84 -7.65 -13.43
N MET A 147 -3.84 -7.67 -12.53
CA MET A 147 -3.69 -7.16 -11.16
C MET A 147 -2.66 -7.97 -10.38
N ARG A 148 -2.71 -9.29 -10.45
CA ARG A 148 -1.75 -10.18 -9.79
C ARG A 148 -0.32 -9.92 -10.27
N THR A 149 -0.10 -9.78 -11.56
CA THR A 149 1.22 -9.48 -12.12
C THR A 149 1.69 -8.08 -11.70
N GLN A 150 0.83 -7.07 -11.76
CA GLN A 150 1.17 -5.69 -11.44
C GLN A 150 1.39 -5.47 -9.94
N ILE A 151 0.50 -6.01 -9.10
CA ILE A 151 0.45 -5.68 -7.67
C ILE A 151 1.19 -6.74 -6.86
N ASP A 152 0.73 -8.01 -6.89
CA ASP A 152 1.27 -9.03 -6.00
C ASP A 152 2.73 -9.36 -6.35
N HIS A 153 3.04 -9.45 -7.64
CA HIS A 153 4.39 -9.78 -8.10
C HIS A 153 5.26 -8.55 -8.38
N GLY A 154 4.64 -7.47 -8.91
CA GLY A 154 5.41 -6.30 -9.37
C GLY A 154 5.75 -5.31 -8.27
N ILE A 155 4.98 -5.26 -7.19
CA ILE A 155 5.20 -4.36 -6.06
C ILE A 155 5.68 -5.15 -4.83
N PHE A 156 4.99 -6.21 -4.47
CA PHE A 156 5.22 -7.03 -3.28
C PHE A 156 5.81 -8.40 -3.62
#